data_de43c6a6ee3020a1fadd6b4785f875c4
#
_entry.id   de43c6a6ee3020a1fadd6b4785f875c4
#
_cell.length_a   1.000
_cell.length_b   1.000
_cell.length_c   1.000
_cell.angle_alpha   90.00
_cell.angle_beta   90.00
_cell.angle_gamma   90.00
#
_symmetry.space_group_name_H-M   'P 1'
#
loop_
_entity.id
_entity.type
_entity.pdbx_description
1 polymer ?
#
loop_
_entity_poly.entity_id
_entity_poly.type
_entity_poly.pdbx_seq_one_letter_code
_entity_poly.pdbx_strand_id
1 'polypeptide(L)'
;MELEYIRDYTMYMAIFGMFSMVWFGWAQENPRQNWRKYLGAASGAALLVCLIGVYLSITNWGEATALSEAGAYMTYLIVFWAEFIIGGLGAFLLIRRKKKDFVAPWIGFLVGTHFFFLVNVFRDPALYILAVFLIVIAVISPWAAKKLVVDKSAITGTGSGIVLFCFAILGLVRFLLA
;
A
#
# COMPACT_ATOMS: atom_id res chain seq x y z
N MET A 1 -25.90 14.00 7.05
CA MET A 1 -24.62 14.55 6.61
C MET A 1 -23.58 13.55 7.09
N GLU A 2 -23.04 12.74 6.20
CA GLU A 2 -21.95 11.84 6.58
C GLU A 2 -20.75 12.72 6.98
N LEU A 3 -20.09 12.37 8.08
CA LEU A 3 -18.86 13.05 8.50
C LEU A 3 -17.78 12.77 7.46
N GLU A 4 -17.34 13.78 6.74
CA GLU A 4 -16.21 13.68 5.83
C GLU A 4 -14.91 13.86 6.61
N TYR A 5 -14.02 12.90 6.49
CA TYR A 5 -12.71 12.92 7.13
C TYR A 5 -11.65 13.46 6.16
N ILE A 6 -11.70 14.78 5.92
CA ILE A 6 -10.82 15.48 4.95
C ILE A 6 -9.35 15.19 5.21
N ARG A 7 -8.94 15.16 6.46
CA ARG A 7 -7.56 14.82 6.84
C ARG A 7 -7.17 13.41 6.39
N ASP A 8 -8.06 12.44 6.48
CA ASP A 8 -7.77 11.07 6.10
C ASP A 8 -7.57 10.94 4.58
N TYR A 9 -8.29 11.72 3.77
CA TYR A 9 -8.10 11.74 2.32
C TYR A 9 -6.70 12.24 1.93
N THR A 10 -6.21 13.30 2.59
CA THR A 10 -4.86 13.80 2.36
C THR A 10 -3.79 12.83 2.85
N MET A 11 -4.03 12.15 3.99
CA MET A 11 -3.15 11.11 4.52
C MET A 11 -3.10 9.89 3.58
N TYR A 12 -4.22 9.51 2.94
CA TYR A 12 -4.22 8.44 1.92
C TYR A 12 -3.30 8.79 0.75
N MET A 13 -3.32 10.02 0.28
CA MET A 13 -2.37 10.46 -0.78
C MET A 13 -0.92 10.28 -0.34
N ALA A 14 -0.59 10.75 0.88
CA ALA A 14 0.77 10.70 1.40
C ALA A 14 1.23 9.24 1.59
N ILE A 15 0.44 8.43 2.29
CA ILE A 15 0.80 7.07 2.70
C ILE A 15 0.77 6.13 1.50
N PHE A 16 -0.31 6.12 0.73
CA PHE A 16 -0.41 5.21 -0.43
C PHE A 16 0.53 5.63 -1.55
N GLY A 17 0.79 6.95 -1.74
CA GLY A 17 1.81 7.43 -2.65
C GLY A 17 3.20 6.95 -2.26
N MET A 18 3.57 7.06 -0.99
CA MET A 18 4.86 6.59 -0.46
C MET A 18 5.01 5.07 -0.66
N PHE A 19 4.03 4.29 -0.23
CA PHE A 19 4.12 2.84 -0.38
C PHE A 19 4.06 2.38 -1.84
N SER A 20 3.30 3.07 -2.70
CA SER A 20 3.31 2.82 -4.14
C SER A 20 4.72 3.01 -4.72
N MET A 21 5.40 4.11 -4.36
CA MET A 21 6.79 4.35 -4.74
C MET A 21 7.72 3.21 -4.28
N VAL A 22 7.59 2.77 -3.03
CA VAL A 22 8.40 1.67 -2.47
C VAL A 22 8.14 0.36 -3.22
N TRP A 23 6.90 0.02 -3.51
CA TRP A 23 6.56 -1.19 -4.26
C TRP A 23 7.06 -1.15 -5.70
N PHE A 24 6.94 -0.03 -6.41
CA PHE A 24 7.54 0.13 -7.74
C PHE A 24 9.07 0.05 -7.69
N GLY A 25 9.69 0.58 -6.62
CA GLY A 25 11.13 0.42 -6.37
C GLY A 25 11.51 -1.05 -6.20
N TRP A 26 10.78 -1.78 -5.38
CA TRP A 26 11.02 -3.21 -5.16
C TRP A 26 10.78 -4.04 -6.42
N ALA A 27 9.81 -3.67 -7.25
CA ALA A 27 9.58 -4.31 -8.54
C ALA A 27 10.80 -4.24 -9.49
N GLN A 28 11.74 -3.34 -9.24
CA GLN A 28 12.95 -3.20 -10.07
C GLN A 28 14.06 -4.19 -9.73
N GLU A 29 13.85 -5.09 -8.76
CA GLU A 29 14.86 -6.08 -8.36
C GLU A 29 15.29 -6.95 -9.56
N ASN A 30 14.35 -7.54 -10.30
CA ASN A 30 14.64 -8.27 -11.54
C ASN A 30 13.41 -8.34 -12.48
N PRO A 31 12.95 -7.21 -13.01
CA PRO A 31 11.88 -7.16 -14.00
C PRO A 31 12.43 -7.42 -15.41
N ARG A 32 11.56 -7.47 -16.42
CA ARG A 32 11.99 -7.36 -17.80
C ARG A 32 12.66 -6.00 -18.04
N GLN A 33 13.70 -5.97 -18.88
CA GLN A 33 14.46 -4.74 -19.13
C GLN A 33 13.60 -3.57 -19.61
N ASN A 34 12.64 -3.83 -20.48
CA ASN A 34 11.73 -2.81 -20.99
C ASN A 34 10.75 -2.27 -19.92
N TRP A 35 10.54 -2.96 -18.78
CA TRP A 35 9.69 -2.46 -17.70
C TRP A 35 10.38 -1.42 -16.83
N ARG A 36 11.71 -1.46 -16.71
CA ARG A 36 12.48 -0.60 -15.80
C ARG A 36 12.17 0.89 -15.94
N LYS A 37 12.09 1.39 -17.17
CA LYS A 37 11.77 2.81 -17.43
C LYS A 37 10.36 3.18 -16.97
N TYR A 38 9.38 2.29 -17.15
CA TYR A 38 8.00 2.53 -16.73
C TYR A 38 7.85 2.44 -15.21
N LEU A 39 8.53 1.48 -14.57
CA LEU A 39 8.56 1.35 -13.12
C LEU A 39 9.24 2.57 -12.47
N GLY A 40 10.33 3.07 -13.06
CA GLY A 40 10.98 4.29 -12.61
C GLY A 40 10.08 5.52 -12.74
N ALA A 41 9.43 5.70 -13.89
CA ALA A 41 8.47 6.79 -14.10
C ALA A 41 7.27 6.70 -13.13
N ALA A 42 6.70 5.49 -12.93
CA ALA A 42 5.62 5.26 -11.99
C ALA A 42 6.03 5.55 -10.55
N SER A 43 7.25 5.14 -10.15
CA SER A 43 7.81 5.44 -8.84
C SER A 43 7.98 6.96 -8.62
N GLY A 44 8.46 7.69 -9.64
CA GLY A 44 8.55 9.15 -9.61
C GLY A 44 7.19 9.83 -9.51
N ALA A 45 6.20 9.37 -10.27
CA ALA A 45 4.83 9.88 -10.18
C ALA A 45 4.21 9.63 -8.79
N ALA A 46 4.44 8.44 -8.22
CA ALA A 46 3.98 8.10 -6.87
C ALA A 46 4.64 8.98 -5.80
N LEU A 47 5.93 9.28 -5.94
CA LEU A 47 6.63 10.23 -5.06
C LEU A 47 6.01 11.63 -5.15
N LEU A 48 5.70 12.13 -6.34
CA LEU A 48 5.05 13.44 -6.49
C LEU A 48 3.69 13.48 -5.78
N VAL A 49 2.86 12.45 -5.97
CA VAL A 49 1.56 12.34 -5.27
C VAL A 49 1.77 12.28 -3.75
N CYS A 50 2.76 11.53 -3.28
CA CYS A 50 3.12 11.49 -1.86
C CYS A 50 3.46 12.88 -1.32
N LEU A 51 4.35 13.63 -2.01
CA LEU A 51 4.76 14.97 -1.57
C LEU A 51 3.59 15.96 -1.54
N ILE A 52 2.70 15.92 -2.53
CA ILE A 52 1.46 16.70 -2.53
C ILE A 52 0.58 16.30 -1.35
N GLY A 53 0.41 14.99 -1.12
CA GLY A 53 -0.35 14.47 0.02
C GLY A 53 0.21 14.91 1.37
N VAL A 54 1.53 14.91 1.55
CA VAL A 54 2.20 15.42 2.76
C VAL A 54 1.92 16.89 2.95
N TYR A 55 2.08 17.72 1.90
CA TYR A 55 1.78 19.15 1.98
C TYR A 55 0.32 19.39 2.38
N LEU A 56 -0.63 18.73 1.73
CA LEU A 56 -2.05 18.86 2.02
C LEU A 56 -2.38 18.34 3.44
N SER A 57 -1.73 17.28 3.91
CA SER A 57 -1.93 16.77 5.28
C SER A 57 -1.45 17.75 6.34
N ILE A 58 -0.36 18.47 6.10
CA ILE A 58 0.15 19.49 7.01
C ILE A 58 -0.79 20.69 7.05
N THR A 59 -1.26 21.17 5.89
CA THR A 59 -2.14 22.34 5.79
C THR A 59 -3.55 22.07 6.33
N ASN A 60 -4.02 20.81 6.30
CA ASN A 60 -5.33 20.41 6.80
C ASN A 60 -5.24 19.57 8.09
N TRP A 61 -4.17 19.74 8.88
CA TRP A 61 -3.95 18.93 10.10
C TRP A 61 -5.03 19.10 11.17
N GLY A 62 -5.68 20.26 11.20
CA GLY A 62 -6.78 20.57 12.13
C GLY A 62 -8.13 19.97 11.75
N GLU A 63 -8.26 19.40 10.54
CA GLU A 63 -9.51 18.83 10.06
C GLU A 63 -9.84 17.48 10.71
N ALA A 64 -11.09 17.04 10.57
CA ALA A 64 -11.59 15.80 11.16
C ALA A 64 -10.84 14.57 10.61
N THR A 65 -10.60 13.59 11.48
CA THR A 65 -10.01 12.29 11.16
C THR A 65 -10.74 11.17 11.90
N ALA A 66 -10.95 10.04 11.25
CA ALA A 66 -11.53 8.86 11.89
C ALA A 66 -10.69 8.34 13.06
N LEU A 67 -9.38 8.62 13.08
CA LEU A 67 -8.48 8.24 14.17
C LEU A 67 -8.76 8.96 15.49
N SER A 68 -9.50 10.09 15.48
CA SER A 68 -9.92 10.76 16.71
C SER A 68 -11.10 10.10 17.42
N GLU A 69 -11.74 9.13 16.78
CA GLU A 69 -12.81 8.35 17.39
C GLU A 69 -12.31 7.43 18.52
N ALA A 70 -13.17 7.19 19.50
CA ALA A 70 -12.81 6.40 20.67
C ALA A 70 -12.32 4.99 20.29
N GLY A 71 -11.07 4.70 20.63
CA GLY A 71 -10.43 3.41 20.37
C GLY A 71 -9.86 3.20 18.96
N ALA A 72 -10.18 4.05 17.99
CA ALA A 72 -9.71 3.92 16.60
C ALA A 72 -8.18 3.99 16.51
N TYR A 73 -7.57 4.98 17.15
CA TYR A 73 -6.12 5.13 17.17
C TYR A 73 -5.39 3.93 17.80
N MET A 74 -5.92 3.40 18.92
CA MET A 74 -5.33 2.22 19.57
C MET A 74 -5.43 0.98 18.67
N THR A 75 -6.58 0.77 18.04
CA THR A 75 -6.78 -0.33 17.07
C THR A 75 -5.81 -0.20 15.90
N TYR A 76 -5.66 1.01 15.35
CA TYR A 76 -4.67 1.28 14.31
C TYR A 76 -3.26 0.87 14.73
N LEU A 77 -2.82 1.29 15.93
CA LEU A 77 -1.48 0.94 16.44
C LEU A 77 -1.29 -0.56 16.61
N ILE A 78 -2.30 -1.27 17.14
CA ILE A 78 -2.24 -2.72 17.31
C ILE A 78 -2.09 -3.41 15.96
N VAL A 79 -2.91 -3.04 14.97
CA VAL A 79 -2.86 -3.61 13.62
C VAL A 79 -1.51 -3.32 12.96
N PHE A 80 -1.01 -2.09 13.07
CA PHE A 80 0.28 -1.67 12.52
C PHE A 80 1.45 -2.48 13.12
N TRP A 81 1.53 -2.58 14.44
CA TRP A 81 2.62 -3.32 15.09
C TRP A 81 2.52 -4.82 14.84
N ALA A 82 1.30 -5.39 14.82
CA ALA A 82 1.09 -6.79 14.48
C ALA A 82 1.59 -7.10 13.06
N GLU A 83 1.27 -6.24 12.07
CA GLU A 83 1.77 -6.37 10.72
C GLU A 83 3.30 -6.35 10.66
N PHE A 84 3.93 -5.37 11.34
CA PHE A 84 5.40 -5.24 11.36
C PHE A 84 6.08 -6.48 11.95
N ILE A 85 5.56 -6.98 13.06
CA ILE A 85 6.13 -8.15 13.74
C ILE A 85 5.94 -9.41 12.89
N ILE A 86 4.71 -9.67 12.43
CA ILE A 86 4.39 -10.88 11.65
C ILE A 86 5.11 -10.83 10.30
N GLY A 87 5.14 -9.65 9.65
CA GLY A 87 5.84 -9.43 8.39
C GLY A 87 7.33 -9.68 8.51
N GLY A 88 7.96 -9.09 9.52
CA GLY A 88 9.38 -9.25 9.77
C GLY A 88 9.77 -10.69 10.13
N LEU A 89 9.01 -11.34 11.01
CA LEU A 89 9.25 -12.75 11.38
C LEU A 89 9.08 -13.69 10.17
N GLY A 90 8.04 -13.50 9.38
CA GLY A 90 7.82 -14.30 8.17
C GLY A 90 8.89 -14.09 7.13
N ALA A 91 9.31 -12.84 6.88
CA ALA A 91 10.41 -12.53 5.97
C ALA A 91 11.72 -13.18 6.45
N PHE A 92 12.04 -13.07 7.74
CA PHE A 92 13.21 -13.69 8.35
C PHE A 92 13.20 -15.22 8.16
N LEU A 93 12.07 -15.89 8.41
CA LEU A 93 11.92 -17.34 8.23
C LEU A 93 12.08 -17.75 6.76
N LEU A 94 11.51 -16.99 5.83
CA LEU A 94 11.65 -17.23 4.39
C LEU A 94 13.11 -17.10 3.95
N ILE A 95 13.82 -16.10 4.42
CA ILE A 95 15.25 -15.89 4.12
C ILE A 95 16.08 -17.05 4.69
N ARG A 96 15.87 -17.43 5.95
CA ARG A 96 16.56 -18.58 6.58
C ARG A 96 16.31 -19.90 5.83
N ARG A 97 15.11 -20.06 5.26
CA ARG A 97 14.76 -21.25 4.45
C ARG A 97 15.21 -21.15 2.99
N LYS A 98 16.02 -20.15 2.62
CA LYS A 98 16.48 -19.89 1.25
C LYS A 98 15.34 -19.64 0.24
N LYS A 99 14.21 -19.13 0.71
CA LYS A 99 13.02 -18.78 -0.08
C LYS A 99 12.80 -17.27 -0.13
N LYS A 100 13.89 -16.49 -0.26
CA LYS A 100 13.85 -15.02 -0.25
C LYS A 100 12.94 -14.43 -1.32
N ASP A 101 12.79 -15.09 -2.44
CA ASP A 101 11.93 -14.74 -3.57
C ASP A 101 10.42 -14.73 -3.23
N PHE A 102 10.02 -15.31 -2.08
CA PHE A 102 8.66 -15.24 -1.54
C PHE A 102 8.44 -14.11 -0.55
N VAL A 103 9.46 -13.31 -0.24
CA VAL A 103 9.31 -12.22 0.75
C VAL A 103 8.35 -11.15 0.25
N ALA A 104 8.47 -10.71 -1.01
CA ALA A 104 7.56 -9.71 -1.57
C ALA A 104 6.09 -10.19 -1.60
N PRO A 105 5.76 -11.41 -2.12
CA PRO A 105 4.41 -11.96 -1.99
C PRO A 105 3.90 -12.06 -0.54
N TRP A 106 4.76 -12.47 0.39
CA TRP A 106 4.42 -12.56 1.82
C TRP A 106 4.02 -11.20 2.40
N ILE A 107 4.86 -10.19 2.18
CA ILE A 107 4.57 -8.82 2.66
C ILE A 107 3.30 -8.28 1.97
N GLY A 108 3.15 -8.47 0.66
CA GLY A 108 1.95 -8.03 -0.07
C GLY A 108 0.67 -8.69 0.44
N PHE A 109 0.72 -9.99 0.77
CA PHE A 109 -0.40 -10.71 1.37
C PHE A 109 -0.76 -10.14 2.76
N LEU A 110 0.24 -9.89 3.59
CA LEU A 110 0.04 -9.38 4.94
C LEU A 110 -0.51 -7.94 4.90
N VAL A 111 0.08 -7.08 4.07
CA VAL A 111 -0.41 -5.71 3.83
C VAL A 111 -1.86 -5.72 3.32
N GLY A 112 -2.21 -6.64 2.41
CA GLY A 112 -3.61 -6.80 2.00
C GLY A 112 -4.51 -7.21 3.17
N THR A 113 -4.05 -8.14 3.99
CA THR A 113 -4.84 -8.66 5.12
C THR A 113 -5.11 -7.60 6.19
N HIS A 114 -4.13 -6.73 6.51
CA HIS A 114 -4.32 -5.73 7.56
C HIS A 114 -5.38 -4.68 7.18
N PHE A 115 -5.58 -4.39 5.89
CA PHE A 115 -6.61 -3.44 5.46
C PHE A 115 -8.03 -3.88 5.82
N PHE A 116 -8.31 -5.19 5.95
CA PHE A 116 -9.62 -5.63 6.45
C PHE A 116 -9.93 -5.12 7.86
N PHE A 117 -8.92 -5.02 8.71
CA PHE A 117 -9.07 -4.47 10.06
C PHE A 117 -9.15 -2.94 10.05
N LEU A 118 -8.48 -2.29 9.10
CA LEU A 118 -8.47 -0.83 8.99
C LEU A 118 -9.77 -0.24 8.41
N VAL A 119 -10.60 -1.03 7.72
CA VAL A 119 -11.92 -0.58 7.25
C VAL A 119 -12.74 0.04 8.38
N ASN A 120 -12.81 -0.65 9.52
CA ASN A 120 -13.58 -0.17 10.67
C ASN A 120 -12.92 1.04 11.36
N VAL A 121 -11.59 1.12 11.32
CA VAL A 121 -10.82 2.22 11.90
C VAL A 121 -11.04 3.51 11.12
N PHE A 122 -10.96 3.44 9.79
CA PHE A 122 -11.12 4.61 8.91
C PHE A 122 -12.55 4.80 8.42
N ARG A 123 -13.47 3.87 8.73
CA ARG A 123 -14.86 3.87 8.26
C ARG A 123 -14.97 3.98 6.73
N ASP A 124 -13.98 3.43 6.03
CA ASP A 124 -13.90 3.50 4.57
C ASP A 124 -14.04 2.10 3.94
N PRO A 125 -15.23 1.75 3.40
CA PRO A 125 -15.44 0.47 2.72
C PRO A 125 -14.56 0.24 1.49
N ALA A 126 -14.01 1.31 0.88
CA ALA A 126 -13.10 1.16 -0.26
C ALA A 126 -11.83 0.39 0.12
N LEU A 127 -11.42 0.40 1.40
CA LEU A 127 -10.28 -0.38 1.88
C LEU A 127 -10.49 -1.90 1.75
N TYR A 128 -11.75 -2.41 1.69
CA TYR A 128 -12.01 -3.82 1.35
C TYR A 128 -11.54 -4.13 -0.07
N ILE A 129 -11.79 -3.22 -1.01
CA ILE A 129 -11.38 -3.39 -2.40
C ILE A 129 -9.85 -3.40 -2.49
N LEU A 130 -9.19 -2.48 -1.79
CA LEU A 130 -7.73 -2.44 -1.68
C LEU A 130 -7.18 -3.75 -1.12
N ALA A 131 -7.73 -4.24 0.00
CA ALA A 131 -7.34 -5.49 0.65
C ALA A 131 -7.41 -6.68 -0.32
N VAL A 132 -8.54 -6.85 -1.00
CA VAL A 132 -8.76 -7.95 -1.94
C VAL A 132 -7.75 -7.89 -3.10
N PHE A 133 -7.55 -6.72 -3.70
CA PHE A 133 -6.59 -6.61 -4.81
C PHE A 133 -5.17 -6.93 -4.38
N LEU A 134 -4.70 -6.45 -3.23
CA LEU A 134 -3.36 -6.74 -2.75
C LEU A 134 -3.17 -8.24 -2.45
N ILE A 135 -4.16 -8.90 -1.84
CA ILE A 135 -4.11 -10.34 -1.57
C ILE A 135 -4.09 -11.13 -2.89
N VAL A 136 -4.95 -10.80 -3.84
CA VAL A 136 -5.01 -11.47 -5.15
C VAL A 136 -3.68 -11.34 -5.88
N ILE A 137 -3.09 -10.14 -5.90
CA ILE A 137 -1.77 -9.90 -6.49
C ILE A 137 -0.71 -10.76 -5.82
N ALA A 138 -0.67 -10.77 -4.48
CA ALA A 138 0.30 -11.55 -3.73
C ALA A 138 0.20 -13.06 -4.01
N VAL A 139 -1.03 -13.59 -4.06
CA VAL A 139 -1.30 -15.01 -4.31
C VAL A 139 -0.98 -15.42 -5.75
N ILE A 140 -1.30 -14.57 -6.72
CA ILE A 140 -1.09 -14.86 -8.15
C ILE A 140 0.37 -14.63 -8.56
N SER A 141 1.10 -13.75 -7.89
CA SER A 141 2.44 -13.31 -8.29
C SER A 141 3.45 -14.46 -8.49
N PRO A 142 3.51 -15.55 -7.69
CA PRO A 142 4.46 -16.64 -7.92
C PRO A 142 4.20 -17.38 -9.23
N TRP A 143 2.95 -17.58 -9.60
CA TRP A 143 2.58 -18.23 -10.86
C TRP A 143 2.84 -17.30 -12.06
N ALA A 144 2.44 -16.04 -11.98
CA ALA A 144 2.63 -15.06 -13.03
C ALA A 144 4.12 -14.80 -13.29
N ALA A 145 4.93 -14.68 -12.23
CA ALA A 145 6.37 -14.50 -12.32
C ALA A 145 7.06 -15.66 -13.07
N LYS A 146 6.67 -16.91 -12.78
CA LYS A 146 7.17 -18.09 -13.50
C LYS A 146 6.82 -18.03 -14.99
N LYS A 147 5.58 -17.66 -15.32
CA LYS A 147 5.11 -17.56 -16.72
C LYS A 147 5.80 -16.43 -17.49
N LEU A 148 6.10 -15.32 -16.85
CA LEU A 148 6.72 -14.15 -17.47
C LEU A 148 8.25 -14.17 -17.41
N VAL A 149 8.84 -15.14 -16.71
CA VAL A 149 10.29 -15.29 -16.51
C VAL A 149 10.89 -14.03 -15.86
N VAL A 150 10.30 -13.62 -14.73
CA VAL A 150 10.75 -12.50 -13.89
C VAL A 150 10.71 -12.90 -12.42
N ASP A 151 11.28 -12.09 -11.53
CA ASP A 151 11.18 -12.34 -10.09
C ASP A 151 9.75 -12.08 -9.56
N LYS A 152 9.39 -12.77 -8.48
CA LYS A 152 8.07 -12.59 -7.84
C LYS A 152 7.89 -11.16 -7.33
N SER A 153 8.97 -10.52 -6.87
CA SER A 153 8.97 -9.11 -6.47
C SER A 153 8.59 -8.17 -7.62
N ALA A 154 8.99 -8.49 -8.87
CA ALA A 154 8.62 -7.70 -10.04
C ALA A 154 7.09 -7.69 -10.27
N ILE A 155 6.42 -8.83 -10.09
CA ILE A 155 4.96 -8.92 -10.26
C ILE A 155 4.24 -8.33 -9.05
N THR A 156 4.62 -8.75 -7.82
CA THR A 156 4.00 -8.25 -6.60
C THR A 156 4.16 -6.73 -6.49
N GLY A 157 5.39 -6.24 -6.72
CA GLY A 157 5.70 -4.81 -6.61
C GLY A 157 4.97 -3.97 -7.66
N THR A 158 4.93 -4.44 -8.92
CA THR A 158 4.18 -3.73 -9.97
C THR A 158 2.69 -3.68 -9.65
N GLY A 159 2.08 -4.81 -9.32
CA GLY A 159 0.66 -4.89 -9.04
C GLY A 159 0.27 -4.09 -7.79
N SER A 160 0.96 -4.28 -6.67
CA SER A 160 0.71 -3.55 -5.42
C SER A 160 0.97 -2.05 -5.59
N GLY A 161 2.03 -1.68 -6.32
CA GLY A 161 2.32 -0.28 -6.64
C GLY A 161 1.19 0.39 -7.42
N ILE A 162 0.66 -0.27 -8.46
CA ILE A 162 -0.46 0.26 -9.24
C ILE A 162 -1.70 0.44 -8.37
N VAL A 163 -2.10 -0.57 -7.60
CA VAL A 163 -3.30 -0.50 -6.78
C VAL A 163 -3.19 0.61 -5.74
N LEU A 164 -2.07 0.70 -5.02
CA LEU A 164 -1.83 1.77 -4.04
C LEU A 164 -1.80 3.15 -4.69
N PHE A 165 -1.22 3.26 -5.90
CA PHE A 165 -1.24 4.52 -6.65
C PHE A 165 -2.67 4.96 -6.99
N CYS A 166 -3.51 4.03 -7.44
CA CYS A 166 -4.92 4.32 -7.71
C CYS A 166 -5.64 4.81 -6.44
N PHE A 167 -5.34 4.21 -5.27
CA PHE A 167 -5.91 4.65 -4.00
C PHE A 167 -5.36 6.00 -3.53
N ALA A 168 -4.09 6.32 -3.81
CA ALA A 168 -3.56 7.66 -3.58
C ALA A 168 -4.29 8.71 -4.44
N ILE A 169 -4.55 8.41 -5.71
CA ILE A 169 -5.34 9.29 -6.59
C ILE A 169 -6.80 9.38 -6.13
N LEU A 170 -7.40 8.27 -5.66
CA LEU A 170 -8.74 8.30 -5.06
C LEU A 170 -8.80 9.24 -3.84
N GLY A 171 -7.77 9.26 -3.00
CA GLY A 171 -7.64 10.22 -1.90
C GLY A 171 -7.63 11.67 -2.40
N LEU A 172 -6.88 11.97 -3.48
CA LEU A 172 -6.88 13.29 -4.11
C LEU A 172 -8.27 13.68 -4.63
N VAL A 173 -8.92 12.77 -5.36
CA VAL A 173 -10.26 13.03 -5.92
C VAL A 173 -11.27 13.33 -4.80
N ARG A 174 -11.27 12.52 -3.75
CA ARG A 174 -12.16 12.74 -2.58
C ARG A 174 -11.87 14.08 -1.90
N PHE A 175 -10.60 14.42 -1.70
CA PHE A 175 -10.21 15.71 -1.14
C PHE A 175 -10.69 16.91 -1.97
N LEU A 176 -10.67 16.80 -3.31
CA LEU A 176 -11.10 17.87 -4.20
C LEU A 176 -12.63 17.99 -4.29
N LEU A 177 -13.38 16.95 -3.89
CA LEU A 177 -14.85 16.93 -3.93
C LEU A 177 -15.48 17.23 -2.57
N ALA A 178 -14.70 17.20 -1.48
CA ALA A 178 -15.13 17.53 -0.12
C ALA A 178 -15.06 19.04 0.11
#